data_38c5463db0ac683175780500948ef205
#
_entry.id   38c5463db0ac683175780500948ef205
#
_cell.length_a   1.000
_cell.length_b   1.000
_cell.length_c   1.000
_cell.angle_alpha   90.00
_cell.angle_beta   90.00
_cell.angle_gamma   90.00
#
_symmetry.space_group_name_H-M   'P 1'
#
loop_
_entity.id
_entity.type
_entity.pdbx_description
1 polymer ?
#
loop_
_entity_poly.entity_id
_entity_poly.type
_entity_poly.pdbx_seq_one_letter_code
_entity_poly.pdbx_strand_id
1 'polypeptide(L)'
;MHPTRFVRLAFAFALAAASSQLDAQGRPIGTARFETRVSLAGARWWKGNTHSHTTNSDGDTAPEEVARWYRTHGYQFLVLSDHNVFTDPAKLASLIDSTFLLLPGEEVTSGFQKAAVHVNALAISALIPAPPRDSTLLGTVQRSVDAIRAVGAIPHINHPNFLWSIDSTTLFRVRNDRLFEIFNGHPLVHNLGGGDWPGMEEVWDGLLSGGRRMYGIAVDDAHTFQGEFTAELANPGRGWVVVRSPSLETRSLVTALEAGDFYASTGVVLDSVSNTATTLSVRIRQKTNYKYTTQFIGAGGRVLATDRTLSPRYTLRGSERYVRAKIVDSGGAVAWVQPVFTSRFRAAAP
;
A
#
# COMPACT_ATOMS: atom_id res chain seq x y z
N MET A 1 10.13 -9.91 79.68
CA MET A 1 9.07 -10.64 78.99
C MET A 1 8.39 -9.70 78.01
N HIS A 2 8.69 -9.80 76.70
CA HIS A 2 8.03 -9.03 75.66
C HIS A 2 7.23 -9.99 74.78
N PRO A 3 5.99 -9.71 74.44
CA PRO A 3 5.23 -10.60 73.51
C PRO A 3 5.49 -10.16 72.06
N THR A 4 5.88 -11.14 71.27
CA THR A 4 6.04 -11.05 69.82
C THR A 4 4.67 -11.00 69.15
N ARG A 5 4.40 -9.96 68.38
CA ARG A 5 3.20 -9.86 67.54
C ARG A 5 3.49 -10.50 66.15
N PHE A 6 2.76 -11.56 65.83
CA PHE A 6 2.71 -12.14 64.48
C PHE A 6 1.80 -11.26 63.61
N VAL A 7 2.41 -10.71 62.53
CA VAL A 7 1.65 -10.05 61.47
C VAL A 7 1.32 -11.11 60.42
N ARG A 8 0.03 -11.41 60.27
CA ARG A 8 -0.47 -12.24 59.16
C ARG A 8 -0.62 -11.36 57.91
N LEU A 9 0.21 -11.55 56.90
CA LEU A 9 0.02 -11.00 55.55
C LEU A 9 -1.09 -11.82 54.86
N ALA A 10 -2.21 -11.19 54.59
CA ALA A 10 -3.24 -11.73 53.73
C ALA A 10 -2.93 -11.36 52.28
N PHE A 11 -2.58 -12.36 51.45
CA PHE A 11 -2.50 -12.21 50.02
C PHE A 11 -3.93 -12.18 49.44
N ALA A 12 -4.38 -11.05 49.01
CA ALA A 12 -5.59 -10.93 48.18
C ALA A 12 -5.25 -11.29 46.74
N PHE A 13 -5.68 -12.46 46.28
CA PHE A 13 -5.70 -12.79 44.86
C PHE A 13 -6.85 -12.02 44.20
N ALA A 14 -6.50 -10.99 43.44
CA ALA A 14 -7.46 -10.34 42.55
C ALA A 14 -7.66 -11.27 41.33
N LEU A 15 -8.76 -12.02 41.30
CA LEU A 15 -9.26 -12.68 40.09
C LEU A 15 -9.72 -11.56 39.13
N ALA A 16 -8.94 -11.30 38.08
CA ALA A 16 -9.40 -10.50 36.95
C ALA A 16 -10.45 -11.33 36.18
N ALA A 17 -11.71 -11.08 36.42
CA ALA A 17 -12.80 -11.62 35.62
C ALA A 17 -12.70 -11.03 34.21
N ALA A 18 -12.28 -11.83 33.24
CA ALA A 18 -12.37 -11.50 31.83
C ALA A 18 -13.86 -11.49 31.47
N SER A 19 -14.47 -10.31 31.37
CA SER A 19 -15.82 -10.15 30.84
C SER A 19 -15.84 -10.55 29.38
N SER A 20 -16.37 -11.72 29.05
CA SER A 20 -16.64 -12.13 27.68
C SER A 20 -17.75 -11.26 27.11
N GLN A 21 -17.41 -10.40 26.13
CA GLN A 21 -18.43 -9.71 25.37
C GLN A 21 -19.18 -10.71 24.48
N LEU A 22 -20.49 -10.58 24.39
CA LEU A 22 -21.36 -11.39 23.55
C LEU A 22 -21.69 -10.65 22.25
N ASP A 23 -21.85 -11.37 21.13
CA ASP A 23 -22.37 -10.81 19.89
C ASP A 23 -23.90 -10.55 19.99
N ALA A 24 -24.50 -9.98 18.92
CA ALA A 24 -25.93 -9.68 18.87
C ALA A 24 -26.82 -10.97 18.99
N GLN A 25 -26.24 -12.16 18.86
CA GLN A 25 -26.90 -13.45 19.03
C GLN A 25 -26.53 -14.13 20.37
N GLY A 26 -25.89 -13.41 21.30
CA GLY A 26 -25.55 -13.92 22.65
C GLY A 26 -24.37 -14.91 22.67
N ARG A 27 -23.56 -15.00 21.63
CA ARG A 27 -22.41 -15.91 21.59
C ARG A 27 -21.15 -15.21 22.10
N PRO A 28 -20.23 -15.88 22.82
CA PRO A 28 -18.98 -15.29 23.26
C PRO A 28 -18.18 -14.77 22.06
N ILE A 29 -17.90 -13.47 22.06
CA ILE A 29 -17.03 -12.88 21.06
C ILE A 29 -15.60 -13.29 21.42
N GLY A 30 -15.01 -14.21 20.68
CA GLY A 30 -13.60 -14.57 20.83
C GLY A 30 -12.71 -13.33 20.70
N THR A 31 -11.58 -13.30 21.38
CA THR A 31 -10.60 -12.22 21.24
C THR A 31 -10.15 -12.11 19.79
N ALA A 32 -10.06 -10.87 19.27
CA ALA A 32 -9.55 -10.65 17.91
C ALA A 32 -8.15 -11.25 17.75
N ARG A 33 -7.92 -11.92 16.64
CA ARG A 33 -6.60 -12.43 16.27
C ARG A 33 -6.26 -11.95 14.86
N PHE A 34 -5.01 -11.57 14.63
CA PHE A 34 -4.53 -11.29 13.30
C PHE A 34 -4.60 -12.55 12.42
N GLU A 35 -4.98 -12.34 11.17
CA GLU A 35 -4.78 -13.34 10.13
C GLU A 35 -3.27 -13.59 9.98
N THR A 36 -2.89 -14.85 9.97
CA THR A 36 -1.49 -15.24 9.84
C THR A 36 -1.05 -14.96 8.40
N ARG A 37 -0.08 -14.08 8.22
CA ARG A 37 0.62 -13.97 6.93
C ARG A 37 1.50 -15.21 6.77
N VAL A 38 1.42 -15.83 5.59
CA VAL A 38 2.29 -16.97 5.29
C VAL A 38 3.73 -16.48 5.33
N SER A 39 4.54 -17.10 6.20
CA SER A 39 5.98 -16.84 6.20
C SER A 39 6.57 -17.48 4.96
N LEU A 40 6.98 -16.65 4.01
CA LEU A 40 7.66 -17.09 2.81
C LEU A 40 9.13 -17.33 3.16
N ALA A 41 9.55 -18.61 3.18
CA ALA A 41 10.96 -18.94 3.40
C ALA A 41 11.85 -18.26 2.36
N GLY A 42 12.95 -17.64 2.81
CA GLY A 42 13.90 -16.95 1.93
C GLY A 42 13.41 -15.60 1.38
N ALA A 43 12.24 -15.10 1.80
CA ALA A 43 11.73 -13.81 1.32
C ALA A 43 12.68 -12.66 1.65
N ARG A 44 12.87 -11.79 0.65
CA ARG A 44 13.67 -10.55 0.71
C ARG A 44 12.77 -9.36 0.41
N TRP A 45 13.28 -8.18 0.72
CA TRP A 45 12.65 -6.91 0.38
C TRP A 45 13.19 -6.40 -0.95
N TRP A 46 12.27 -6.05 -1.87
CA TRP A 46 12.57 -5.55 -3.20
C TRP A 46 11.92 -4.18 -3.40
N LYS A 47 12.74 -3.14 -3.54
CA LYS A 47 12.27 -1.78 -3.83
C LYS A 47 11.91 -1.66 -5.31
N GLY A 48 10.73 -1.14 -5.61
CA GLY A 48 10.31 -0.92 -6.99
C GLY A 48 9.31 0.21 -7.15
N ASN A 49 9.13 0.61 -8.39
CA ASN A 49 8.10 1.57 -8.78
C ASN A 49 7.14 0.92 -9.78
N THR A 50 5.84 1.14 -9.57
CA THR A 50 4.79 0.54 -10.40
C THR A 50 4.11 1.55 -11.33
N HIS A 51 4.60 2.81 -11.39
CA HIS A 51 4.03 3.87 -12.21
C HIS A 51 5.10 4.84 -12.69
N SER A 52 5.42 4.80 -13.98
CA SER A 52 6.37 5.72 -14.65
C SER A 52 6.10 5.76 -16.14
N HIS A 53 6.38 6.90 -16.75
CA HIS A 53 6.15 7.19 -18.18
C HIS A 53 7.44 7.40 -18.93
N THR A 54 7.38 7.17 -20.24
CA THR A 54 8.51 7.33 -21.16
C THR A 54 8.05 8.09 -22.40
N THR A 55 8.97 8.28 -23.36
CA THR A 55 8.61 8.87 -24.67
C THR A 55 7.68 7.99 -25.51
N ASN A 56 7.30 6.80 -25.01
CA ASN A 56 6.26 5.97 -25.66
C ASN A 56 4.86 6.51 -25.40
N SER A 57 4.69 7.37 -24.38
CA SER A 57 3.46 8.16 -24.15
C SER A 57 3.80 9.64 -23.99
N ASP A 58 3.85 10.14 -22.78
CA ASP A 58 4.00 11.56 -22.47
C ASP A 58 5.14 11.89 -21.51
N GLY A 59 6.03 10.95 -21.23
CA GLY A 59 7.30 11.20 -20.57
C GLY A 59 8.33 11.84 -21.50
N ASP A 60 9.35 12.48 -20.93
CA ASP A 60 10.40 13.20 -21.66
C ASP A 60 11.63 12.35 -22.03
N THR A 61 11.68 11.09 -21.60
CA THR A 61 12.89 10.28 -21.65
C THR A 61 12.59 8.87 -22.20
N ALA A 62 13.53 8.32 -23.00
CA ALA A 62 13.37 7.00 -23.61
C ALA A 62 13.28 5.86 -22.57
N PRO A 63 12.57 4.76 -22.87
CA PRO A 63 12.38 3.64 -21.95
C PRO A 63 13.67 3.09 -21.33
N GLU A 64 14.74 2.99 -22.12
CA GLU A 64 16.06 2.52 -21.69
C GLU A 64 16.68 3.44 -20.63
N GLU A 65 16.57 4.74 -20.83
CA GLU A 65 17.12 5.75 -19.92
C GLU A 65 16.31 5.82 -18.62
N VAL A 66 14.98 5.75 -18.71
CA VAL A 66 14.09 5.65 -17.53
C VAL A 66 14.44 4.40 -16.73
N ALA A 67 14.52 3.23 -17.35
CA ALA A 67 14.87 1.98 -16.66
C ALA A 67 16.28 2.05 -16.05
N ARG A 68 17.25 2.65 -16.73
CA ARG A 68 18.60 2.88 -16.22
C ARG A 68 18.61 3.81 -15.02
N TRP A 69 17.82 4.86 -15.04
CA TRP A 69 17.70 5.76 -13.90
C TRP A 69 17.25 5.02 -12.64
N TYR A 70 16.15 4.27 -12.69
CA TYR A 70 15.65 3.52 -11.55
C TYR A 70 16.67 2.48 -11.05
N ARG A 71 17.27 1.72 -11.97
CA ARG A 71 18.29 0.72 -11.63
C ARG A 71 19.47 1.35 -10.88
N THR A 72 20.00 2.47 -11.35
CA THR A 72 21.17 3.15 -10.74
C THR A 72 20.81 3.86 -9.42
N HIS A 73 19.51 4.13 -9.16
CA HIS A 73 19.01 4.70 -7.91
C HIS A 73 18.50 3.62 -6.92
N GLY A 74 18.96 2.38 -7.07
CA GLY A 74 18.77 1.30 -6.11
C GLY A 74 17.37 0.69 -6.10
N TYR A 75 16.60 0.82 -7.18
CA TYR A 75 15.40 0.04 -7.40
C TYR A 75 15.76 -1.33 -7.96
N GLN A 76 15.00 -2.36 -7.57
CA GLN A 76 15.17 -3.72 -8.04
C GLN A 76 14.11 -4.11 -9.09
N PHE A 77 13.00 -3.39 -9.15
CA PHE A 77 12.03 -3.57 -10.25
C PHE A 77 11.36 -2.26 -10.63
N LEU A 78 10.88 -2.23 -11.86
CA LEU A 78 10.19 -1.10 -12.46
C LEU A 78 9.06 -1.60 -13.36
N VAL A 79 7.94 -0.87 -13.37
CA VAL A 79 6.91 -0.95 -14.41
C VAL A 79 7.03 0.30 -15.28
N LEU A 80 7.26 0.12 -16.57
CA LEU A 80 7.04 1.16 -17.56
C LEU A 80 5.56 1.10 -17.94
N SER A 81 4.81 2.08 -17.46
CA SER A 81 3.34 2.09 -17.52
C SER A 81 2.81 3.17 -18.45
N ASP A 82 3.40 3.28 -19.62
CA ASP A 82 2.97 4.25 -20.64
C ASP A 82 1.47 4.13 -20.95
N HIS A 83 0.81 5.25 -21.21
CA HIS A 83 -0.63 5.34 -21.49
C HIS A 83 -1.04 4.52 -22.70
N ASN A 84 -1.78 3.42 -22.49
CA ASN A 84 -2.26 2.51 -23.55
C ASN A 84 -1.14 2.04 -24.49
N VAL A 85 0.06 1.87 -23.94
CA VAL A 85 1.23 1.35 -24.69
C VAL A 85 1.93 0.28 -23.86
N PHE A 86 2.12 -0.88 -24.45
CA PHE A 86 2.91 -1.95 -23.85
C PHE A 86 4.35 -1.87 -24.30
N THR A 87 5.24 -1.45 -23.40
CA THR A 87 6.69 -1.54 -23.60
C THR A 87 7.17 -2.93 -23.23
N ASP A 88 7.41 -3.78 -24.24
CA ASP A 88 7.84 -5.17 -24.02
C ASP A 88 9.23 -5.21 -23.34
N PRO A 89 9.35 -5.77 -22.13
CA PRO A 89 10.63 -5.90 -21.43
C PRO A 89 11.69 -6.68 -22.21
N ALA A 90 11.30 -7.58 -23.12
CA ALA A 90 12.24 -8.32 -23.93
C ALA A 90 13.09 -7.41 -24.84
N LYS A 91 12.56 -6.25 -25.24
CA LYS A 91 13.33 -5.24 -26.02
C LYS A 91 14.40 -4.54 -25.18
N LEU A 92 14.29 -4.62 -23.85
CA LEU A 92 15.20 -4.02 -22.87
C LEU A 92 15.98 -5.08 -22.07
N ALA A 93 16.12 -6.30 -22.62
CA ALA A 93 16.72 -7.44 -21.93
C ALA A 93 18.15 -7.19 -21.42
N SER A 94 18.91 -6.30 -22.04
CA SER A 94 20.25 -5.90 -21.60
C SER A 94 20.29 -5.18 -20.25
N LEU A 95 19.16 -4.66 -19.79
CA LEU A 95 19.00 -4.00 -18.49
C LEU A 95 18.47 -4.93 -17.40
N ILE A 96 18.01 -6.12 -17.76
CA ILE A 96 17.38 -7.09 -16.86
C ILE A 96 18.40 -8.12 -16.42
N ASP A 97 18.51 -8.36 -15.11
CA ASP A 97 19.34 -9.41 -14.52
C ASP A 97 18.79 -9.86 -13.16
N SER A 98 19.58 -10.61 -12.39
CA SER A 98 19.19 -11.06 -11.04
C SER A 98 19.02 -9.94 -10.00
N THR A 99 19.36 -8.69 -10.34
CA THR A 99 19.31 -7.52 -9.46
C THR A 99 18.29 -6.48 -9.89
N PHE A 100 17.82 -6.53 -11.14
CA PHE A 100 16.84 -5.59 -11.68
C PHE A 100 15.91 -6.26 -12.69
N LEU A 101 14.60 -6.06 -12.48
CA LEU A 101 13.51 -6.61 -13.30
C LEU A 101 12.67 -5.48 -13.88
N LEU A 102 12.37 -5.54 -15.17
CA LEU A 102 11.25 -4.80 -15.76
C LEU A 102 10.01 -5.68 -15.67
N LEU A 103 9.09 -5.33 -14.77
CA LEU A 103 7.81 -6.00 -14.61
C LEU A 103 6.87 -5.49 -15.70
N PRO A 104 6.35 -6.36 -16.59
CA PRO A 104 5.56 -5.91 -17.72
C PRO A 104 4.24 -5.29 -17.26
N GLY A 105 3.92 -4.11 -17.79
CA GLY A 105 2.70 -3.39 -17.46
C GLY A 105 2.39 -2.27 -18.44
N GLU A 106 1.26 -1.63 -18.24
CA GLU A 106 0.81 -0.43 -18.93
C GLU A 106 -0.17 0.34 -18.06
N GLU A 107 -0.42 1.59 -18.37
CA GLU A 107 -1.53 2.34 -17.82
C GLU A 107 -2.72 2.31 -18.78
N VAL A 108 -3.74 1.50 -18.43
CA VAL A 108 -5.02 1.47 -19.16
C VAL A 108 -5.73 2.79 -18.91
N THR A 109 -5.63 3.69 -19.88
CA THR A 109 -6.09 5.07 -19.80
C THR A 109 -7.43 5.24 -20.50
N SER A 110 -8.40 5.75 -19.76
CA SER A 110 -9.76 6.05 -20.18
C SER A 110 -10.21 7.36 -19.51
N GLY A 111 -11.48 7.70 -19.61
CA GLY A 111 -12.04 8.87 -18.93
C GLY A 111 -13.56 8.90 -18.94
N PHE A 112 -14.13 9.61 -17.98
CA PHE A 112 -15.55 9.87 -17.90
C PHE A 112 -15.80 11.37 -17.74
N GLN A 113 -16.42 12.01 -18.71
CA GLN A 113 -16.56 13.47 -18.76
C GLN A 113 -15.19 14.17 -18.65
N LYS A 114 -14.95 14.87 -17.53
CA LYS A 114 -13.65 15.53 -17.23
C LYS A 114 -12.76 14.69 -16.30
N ALA A 115 -13.27 13.57 -15.77
CA ALA A 115 -12.51 12.72 -14.88
C ALA A 115 -11.54 11.83 -15.67
N ALA A 116 -10.28 11.84 -15.29
CA ALA A 116 -9.29 10.88 -15.73
C ALA A 116 -9.56 9.52 -15.05
N VAL A 117 -9.62 8.44 -15.82
CA VAL A 117 -9.77 7.07 -15.30
C VAL A 117 -8.58 6.27 -15.76
N HIS A 118 -7.62 6.11 -14.88
CA HIS A 118 -6.35 5.45 -15.13
C HIS A 118 -6.20 4.26 -14.20
N VAL A 119 -5.84 3.12 -14.75
CA VAL A 119 -5.64 1.88 -13.99
C VAL A 119 -4.41 1.15 -14.55
N ASN A 120 -3.37 1.03 -13.75
CA ASN A 120 -2.21 0.24 -14.15
C ASN A 120 -2.53 -1.24 -14.18
N ALA A 121 -2.11 -1.89 -15.25
CA ALA A 121 -2.15 -3.33 -15.42
C ALA A 121 -0.76 -3.90 -15.15
N LEU A 122 -0.63 -4.74 -14.13
CA LEU A 122 0.65 -5.36 -13.74
C LEU A 122 0.69 -6.82 -14.19
N ALA A 123 1.82 -7.27 -14.74
CA ALA A 123 2.06 -8.62 -15.23
C ALA A 123 1.23 -8.97 -16.49
N ILE A 124 1.18 -8.07 -17.43
CA ILE A 124 0.58 -8.31 -18.76
C ILE A 124 1.58 -9.00 -19.68
N SER A 125 1.07 -9.64 -20.73
CA SER A 125 1.89 -10.24 -21.80
C SER A 125 1.72 -9.54 -23.16
N ALA A 126 0.75 -8.65 -23.26
CA ALA A 126 0.43 -7.87 -24.44
C ALA A 126 -0.41 -6.65 -24.04
N LEU A 127 -0.49 -5.67 -24.91
CA LEU A 127 -1.34 -4.49 -24.75
C LEU A 127 -2.79 -4.90 -24.48
N ILE A 128 -3.40 -4.28 -23.47
CA ILE A 128 -4.82 -4.34 -23.17
C ILE A 128 -5.50 -3.14 -23.83
N PRO A 129 -6.31 -3.30 -24.87
CA PRO A 129 -7.00 -2.17 -25.46
C PRO A 129 -7.85 -1.43 -24.42
N ALA A 130 -7.77 -0.11 -24.38
CA ALA A 130 -8.59 0.68 -23.49
C ALA A 130 -10.08 0.33 -23.71
N PRO A 131 -10.81 -0.08 -22.67
CA PRO A 131 -12.21 -0.47 -22.83
C PRO A 131 -13.06 0.74 -23.19
N PRO A 132 -14.19 0.53 -23.90
CA PRO A 132 -15.14 1.60 -24.19
C PRO A 132 -15.60 2.27 -22.88
N ARG A 133 -15.77 3.59 -22.93
CA ARG A 133 -16.31 4.36 -21.79
C ARG A 133 -17.70 3.87 -21.42
N ASP A 134 -18.03 3.92 -20.15
CA ASP A 134 -19.38 3.64 -19.66
C ASP A 134 -20.20 4.94 -19.56
N SER A 135 -21.49 4.80 -19.30
CA SER A 135 -22.40 5.91 -19.01
C SER A 135 -22.22 6.50 -17.60
N THR A 136 -21.37 5.86 -16.77
CA THR A 136 -21.06 6.27 -15.38
C THR A 136 -19.57 6.21 -15.10
N LEU A 137 -19.11 7.03 -14.15
CA LEU A 137 -17.72 6.96 -13.67
C LEU A 137 -17.40 5.56 -13.13
N LEU A 138 -18.26 5.03 -12.26
CA LEU A 138 -18.08 3.68 -11.69
C LEU A 138 -17.97 2.62 -12.79
N GLY A 139 -18.86 2.64 -13.77
CA GLY A 139 -18.82 1.68 -14.86
C GLY A 139 -17.55 1.79 -15.69
N THR A 140 -17.02 3.02 -15.92
CA THR A 140 -15.77 3.24 -16.64
C THR A 140 -14.57 2.66 -15.87
N VAL A 141 -14.45 2.93 -14.57
CA VAL A 141 -13.39 2.35 -13.73
C VAL A 141 -13.50 0.83 -13.69
N GLN A 142 -14.73 0.30 -13.50
CA GLN A 142 -14.96 -1.14 -13.41
C GLN A 142 -14.57 -1.87 -14.71
N ARG A 143 -14.89 -1.31 -15.87
CA ARG A 143 -14.49 -1.91 -17.16
C ARG A 143 -12.98 -2.00 -17.32
N SER A 144 -12.22 -0.99 -16.88
CA SER A 144 -10.76 -1.04 -16.90
C SER A 144 -10.24 -2.15 -15.98
N VAL A 145 -10.76 -2.24 -14.75
CA VAL A 145 -10.41 -3.32 -13.82
C VAL A 145 -10.76 -4.70 -14.39
N ASP A 146 -11.93 -4.86 -14.97
CA ASP A 146 -12.40 -6.14 -15.52
C ASP A 146 -11.60 -6.56 -16.76
N ALA A 147 -11.23 -5.61 -17.64
CA ALA A 147 -10.37 -5.88 -18.79
C ALA A 147 -8.98 -6.38 -18.37
N ILE A 148 -8.39 -5.75 -17.34
CA ILE A 148 -7.11 -6.18 -16.77
C ILE A 148 -7.22 -7.58 -16.16
N ARG A 149 -8.28 -7.84 -15.39
CA ARG A 149 -8.51 -9.16 -14.78
C ARG A 149 -8.78 -10.26 -15.79
N ALA A 150 -9.43 -9.92 -16.90
CA ALA A 150 -9.74 -10.89 -17.96
C ALA A 150 -8.51 -11.53 -18.60
N VAL A 151 -7.37 -10.82 -18.60
CA VAL A 151 -6.07 -11.34 -19.07
C VAL A 151 -5.21 -11.95 -17.96
N GLY A 152 -5.74 -12.05 -16.73
CA GLY A 152 -5.03 -12.59 -15.56
C GLY A 152 -4.04 -11.62 -14.92
N ALA A 153 -4.03 -10.36 -15.36
CA ALA A 153 -3.21 -9.29 -14.81
C ALA A 153 -3.81 -8.67 -13.53
N ILE A 154 -3.03 -7.84 -12.85
CA ILE A 154 -3.41 -7.24 -11.57
C ILE A 154 -3.68 -5.76 -11.76
N PRO A 155 -4.93 -5.28 -11.48
CA PRO A 155 -5.26 -3.87 -11.54
C PRO A 155 -4.71 -3.10 -10.33
N HIS A 156 -4.28 -1.88 -10.58
CA HIS A 156 -3.83 -0.90 -9.64
C HIS A 156 -4.49 0.43 -10.00
N ILE A 157 -5.42 0.92 -9.18
CA ILE A 157 -6.15 2.18 -9.45
C ILE A 157 -5.24 3.35 -9.16
N ASN A 158 -5.04 4.23 -10.17
CA ASN A 158 -4.10 5.33 -10.11
C ASN A 158 -4.75 6.59 -9.54
N HIS A 159 -3.97 7.39 -8.85
CA HIS A 159 -4.16 8.77 -8.41
C HIS A 159 -5.62 9.29 -8.36
N PRO A 160 -6.50 8.76 -7.51
CA PRO A 160 -7.92 9.16 -7.50
C PRO A 160 -8.14 10.67 -7.34
N ASN A 161 -7.25 11.36 -6.61
CA ASN A 161 -7.28 12.80 -6.40
C ASN A 161 -6.57 13.63 -7.49
N PHE A 162 -6.11 12.99 -8.58
CA PHE A 162 -5.64 13.73 -9.76
C PHE A 162 -6.84 14.45 -10.39
N LEU A 163 -6.80 15.78 -10.39
CA LEU A 163 -7.93 16.62 -10.83
C LEU A 163 -9.27 16.22 -10.17
N TRP A 164 -9.21 15.59 -8.98
CA TRP A 164 -10.39 15.10 -8.23
C TRP A 164 -11.26 14.11 -9.01
N SER A 165 -10.63 13.22 -9.75
CA SER A 165 -11.28 12.39 -10.78
C SER A 165 -12.12 11.25 -10.23
N ILE A 166 -11.66 10.54 -9.19
CA ILE A 166 -12.36 9.35 -8.67
C ILE A 166 -12.67 9.54 -7.19
N ASP A 167 -13.95 9.70 -6.87
CA ASP A 167 -14.40 9.88 -5.50
C ASP A 167 -14.38 8.57 -4.68
N SER A 168 -14.40 8.71 -3.35
CA SER A 168 -14.37 7.59 -2.42
C SER A 168 -15.57 6.64 -2.56
N THR A 169 -16.74 7.13 -2.99
CA THR A 169 -17.94 6.31 -3.21
C THR A 169 -17.74 5.39 -4.40
N THR A 170 -17.17 5.91 -5.48
CA THR A 170 -16.79 5.12 -6.67
C THR A 170 -15.77 4.05 -6.28
N LEU A 171 -14.68 4.43 -5.61
CA LEU A 171 -13.66 3.47 -5.14
C LEU A 171 -14.25 2.38 -4.25
N PHE A 172 -15.18 2.73 -3.36
CA PHE A 172 -15.82 1.76 -2.49
C PHE A 172 -16.63 0.71 -3.27
N ARG A 173 -17.19 1.07 -4.41
CA ARG A 173 -18.09 0.23 -5.22
C ARG A 173 -17.38 -0.58 -6.30
N VAL A 174 -16.17 -0.20 -6.71
CA VAL A 174 -15.36 -1.00 -7.67
C VAL A 174 -15.11 -2.38 -7.09
N ARG A 175 -15.07 -3.41 -7.93
CA ARG A 175 -14.87 -4.82 -7.54
C ARG A 175 -13.60 -5.37 -8.18
N ASN A 176 -13.07 -6.46 -7.61
CA ASN A 176 -11.91 -7.19 -8.13
C ASN A 176 -10.60 -6.41 -8.16
N ASP A 177 -10.55 -5.26 -7.48
CA ASP A 177 -9.35 -4.47 -7.23
C ASP A 177 -8.89 -4.65 -5.77
N ARG A 178 -7.60 -4.56 -5.54
CA ARG A 178 -6.98 -4.61 -4.20
C ARG A 178 -5.92 -3.57 -4.00
N LEU A 179 -5.51 -2.89 -5.06
CA LEU A 179 -4.39 -1.96 -5.07
C LEU A 179 -4.85 -0.58 -5.55
N PHE A 180 -4.46 0.46 -4.84
CA PHE A 180 -4.68 1.83 -5.27
C PHE A 180 -3.60 2.76 -4.74
N GLU A 181 -3.39 3.90 -5.34
CA GLU A 181 -2.38 4.85 -4.91
C GLU A 181 -2.87 5.66 -3.72
N ILE A 182 -2.17 5.50 -2.59
CA ILE A 182 -2.33 6.36 -1.41
C ILE A 182 -1.37 7.54 -1.44
N PHE A 183 -0.34 7.45 -2.27
CA PHE A 183 0.62 8.51 -2.54
C PHE A 183 1.08 8.39 -4.00
N ASN A 184 1.00 9.50 -4.69
CA ASN A 184 1.51 9.66 -6.05
C ASN A 184 2.41 10.89 -6.09
N GLY A 185 3.61 10.77 -6.66
CA GLY A 185 4.61 11.83 -6.71
C GLY A 185 4.36 12.93 -7.74
N HIS A 186 3.36 12.78 -8.61
CA HIS A 186 3.01 13.77 -9.60
C HIS A 186 2.44 15.03 -8.94
N PRO A 187 2.90 16.26 -9.31
CA PRO A 187 2.56 17.49 -8.60
C PRO A 187 1.08 17.89 -8.66
N LEU A 188 0.32 17.37 -9.63
CA LEU A 188 -1.12 17.63 -9.75
C LEU A 188 -1.98 16.61 -8.97
N VAL A 189 -1.37 15.68 -8.24
CA VAL A 189 -2.10 14.75 -7.38
C VAL A 189 -2.20 15.30 -5.97
N HIS A 190 -3.42 15.52 -5.52
CA HIS A 190 -3.70 16.13 -4.23
C HIS A 190 -3.78 15.06 -3.12
N ASN A 191 -2.65 14.42 -2.80
CA ASN A 191 -2.56 13.31 -1.84
C ASN A 191 -3.18 13.63 -0.47
N LEU A 192 -3.06 14.88 -0.01
CA LEU A 192 -3.54 15.32 1.31
C LEU A 192 -5.01 15.74 1.31
N GLY A 193 -5.67 15.75 0.14
CA GLY A 193 -7.00 16.30 0.02
C GLY A 193 -7.01 17.83 0.12
N GLY A 194 -8.17 18.40 0.39
CA GLY A 194 -8.33 19.85 0.57
C GLY A 194 -9.78 20.29 0.38
N GLY A 195 -10.18 21.36 1.06
CA GLY A 195 -11.58 21.74 1.10
C GLY A 195 -12.44 20.60 1.68
N ASP A 196 -13.47 20.19 0.94
CA ASP A 196 -14.35 19.08 1.32
C ASP A 196 -13.90 17.72 0.76
N TRP A 197 -12.73 17.66 0.11
CA TRP A 197 -12.21 16.42 -0.47
C TRP A 197 -11.24 15.72 0.49
N PRO A 198 -11.47 14.42 0.80
CA PRO A 198 -10.61 13.68 1.70
C PRO A 198 -9.23 13.43 1.10
N GLY A 199 -8.21 13.38 1.94
CA GLY A 199 -6.90 12.89 1.57
C GLY A 199 -6.89 11.39 1.31
N MET A 200 -5.90 10.89 0.58
CA MET A 200 -5.86 9.48 0.17
C MET A 200 -5.75 8.51 1.35
N GLU A 201 -5.12 8.90 2.45
CA GLU A 201 -5.12 8.08 3.68
C GLU A 201 -6.52 8.00 4.33
N GLU A 202 -7.30 9.09 4.30
CA GLU A 202 -8.68 9.11 4.82
C GLU A 202 -9.60 8.24 3.95
N VAL A 203 -9.43 8.33 2.61
CA VAL A 203 -10.11 7.43 1.67
C VAL A 203 -9.78 5.98 1.99
N TRP A 204 -8.50 5.65 2.17
CA TRP A 204 -8.07 4.30 2.53
C TRP A 204 -8.71 3.79 3.81
N ASP A 205 -8.69 4.60 4.87
CA ASP A 205 -9.31 4.25 6.14
C ASP A 205 -10.84 4.07 6.02
N GLY A 206 -11.49 4.86 5.17
CA GLY A 206 -12.90 4.71 4.81
C GLY A 206 -13.17 3.37 4.12
N LEU A 207 -12.39 3.00 3.10
CA LEU A 207 -12.48 1.74 2.38
C LEU A 207 -12.30 0.54 3.31
N LEU A 208 -11.25 0.55 4.12
CA LEU A 208 -10.95 -0.51 5.09
C LEU A 208 -12.06 -0.65 6.14
N SER A 209 -12.56 0.46 6.66
CA SER A 209 -13.63 0.49 7.68
C SER A 209 -14.97 0.03 7.11
N GLY A 210 -15.21 0.29 5.82
CA GLY A 210 -16.36 -0.21 5.07
C GLY A 210 -16.27 -1.69 4.69
N GLY A 211 -15.13 -2.36 4.97
CA GLY A 211 -14.96 -3.79 4.69
C GLY A 211 -14.26 -4.09 3.37
N ARG A 212 -13.64 -3.10 2.70
CA ARG A 212 -12.82 -3.34 1.51
C ARG A 212 -11.42 -3.78 1.92
N ARG A 213 -10.93 -4.89 1.35
CA ARG A 213 -9.52 -5.29 1.48
C ARG A 213 -8.72 -4.55 0.42
N MET A 214 -8.22 -3.35 0.77
CA MET A 214 -7.43 -2.50 -0.10
C MET A 214 -6.04 -2.30 0.47
N TYR A 215 -5.04 -2.32 -0.40
CA TYR A 215 -3.65 -2.06 -0.08
C TYR A 215 -3.18 -0.79 -0.78
N GLY A 216 -2.47 0.04 -0.02
CA GLY A 216 -2.02 1.34 -0.48
C GLY A 216 -0.64 1.29 -1.10
N ILE A 217 -0.51 1.80 -2.31
CA ILE A 217 0.74 1.90 -3.08
C ILE A 217 1.24 3.34 -3.06
N ALA A 218 2.55 3.54 -2.96
CA ALA A 218 3.21 4.81 -3.27
C ALA A 218 3.99 4.67 -4.57
N VAL A 219 3.90 5.68 -5.42
CA VAL A 219 4.52 5.71 -6.74
C VAL A 219 5.11 7.09 -7.07
N ASP A 220 5.91 7.13 -8.12
CA ASP A 220 6.41 8.39 -8.66
C ASP A 220 5.46 9.04 -9.65
N ASP A 221 4.87 8.24 -10.55
CA ASP A 221 4.14 8.73 -11.72
C ASP A 221 5.03 9.72 -12.51
N ALA A 222 6.28 9.28 -12.71
CA ALA A 222 7.32 10.15 -13.21
C ALA A 222 7.25 10.32 -14.73
N HIS A 223 7.29 11.58 -15.17
CA HIS A 223 7.27 12.00 -16.57
C HIS A 223 8.53 12.77 -16.96
N THR A 224 9.24 13.34 -15.95
CA THR A 224 10.34 14.27 -16.18
C THR A 224 11.62 13.75 -15.55
N PHE A 225 12.54 13.28 -16.39
CA PHE A 225 13.84 12.74 -16.00
C PHE A 225 14.99 13.65 -16.42
N GLN A 226 14.72 14.64 -17.28
CA GLN A 226 15.71 15.57 -17.78
C GLN A 226 15.72 16.86 -16.97
N GLY A 227 16.89 17.54 -16.98
CA GLY A 227 17.04 18.83 -16.31
C GLY A 227 17.09 18.75 -14.79
N GLU A 228 16.75 19.87 -14.15
CA GLU A 228 16.71 19.99 -12.69
C GLU A 228 15.41 19.43 -12.13
N PHE A 229 15.51 18.67 -11.04
CA PHE A 229 14.34 18.13 -10.35
C PHE A 229 13.75 19.19 -9.41
N THR A 230 12.48 19.52 -9.61
CA THR A 230 11.75 20.53 -8.83
C THR A 230 10.42 19.99 -8.30
N ALA A 231 9.80 20.70 -7.37
CA ALA A 231 8.52 20.29 -6.80
C ALA A 231 7.38 20.35 -7.83
N GLU A 232 7.51 21.17 -8.85
CA GLU A 232 6.49 21.42 -9.89
C GLU A 232 6.54 20.41 -11.03
N LEU A 233 7.60 19.61 -11.12
CA LEU A 233 7.79 18.62 -12.18
C LEU A 233 7.51 17.20 -11.64
N ALA A 234 7.00 16.32 -12.50
CA ALA A 234 6.76 14.91 -12.17
C ALA A 234 8.08 14.11 -12.23
N ASN A 235 8.98 14.37 -11.29
CA ASN A 235 10.29 13.73 -11.23
C ASN A 235 10.26 12.39 -10.48
N PRO A 236 11.16 11.44 -10.79
CA PRO A 236 11.26 10.16 -10.10
C PRO A 236 11.86 10.28 -8.68
N GLY A 237 11.69 9.23 -7.88
CA GLY A 237 12.31 9.11 -6.55
C GLY A 237 11.46 9.67 -5.41
N ARG A 238 10.18 9.92 -5.61
CA ARG A 238 9.27 10.52 -4.62
C ARG A 238 8.46 9.50 -3.83
N GLY A 239 8.08 8.40 -4.47
CA GLY A 239 7.30 7.33 -3.86
C GLY A 239 7.61 5.98 -4.46
N TRP A 240 7.59 4.93 -3.66
CA TRP A 240 7.86 3.56 -4.09
C TRP A 240 7.22 2.52 -3.20
N VAL A 241 7.20 1.30 -3.66
CA VAL A 241 6.86 0.13 -2.84
C VAL A 241 8.11 -0.67 -2.51
N VAL A 242 8.09 -1.35 -1.37
CA VAL A 242 9.11 -2.34 -1.00
C VAL A 242 8.39 -3.64 -0.73
N VAL A 243 8.52 -4.57 -1.66
CA VAL A 243 7.77 -5.83 -1.72
C VAL A 243 8.57 -6.94 -1.07
N ARG A 244 7.92 -7.72 -0.21
CA ARG A 244 8.52 -8.90 0.40
C ARG A 244 8.17 -10.14 -0.42
N SER A 245 9.14 -10.69 -1.13
CA SER A 245 8.96 -11.81 -2.04
C SER A 245 10.16 -12.78 -1.97
N PRO A 246 9.95 -14.08 -2.20
CA PRO A 246 11.04 -15.06 -2.22
C PRO A 246 11.99 -14.87 -3.41
N SER A 247 11.50 -14.33 -4.53
CA SER A 247 12.31 -14.08 -5.73
C SER A 247 11.97 -12.75 -6.38
N LEU A 248 12.92 -12.21 -7.15
CA LEU A 248 12.75 -11.05 -8.03
C LEU A 248 12.19 -11.51 -9.37
N GLU A 249 10.95 -11.96 -9.37
CA GLU A 249 10.23 -12.45 -10.54
C GLU A 249 8.83 -11.85 -10.59
N THR A 250 8.33 -11.58 -11.79
CA THR A 250 7.02 -10.96 -12.02
C THR A 250 5.92 -11.61 -11.18
N ARG A 251 5.76 -12.94 -11.30
CA ARG A 251 4.70 -13.68 -10.58
C ARG A 251 4.84 -13.58 -9.07
N SER A 252 6.07 -13.69 -8.55
CA SER A 252 6.35 -13.57 -7.12
C SER A 252 5.99 -12.20 -6.58
N LEU A 253 6.41 -11.14 -7.27
CA LEU A 253 6.16 -9.76 -6.87
C LEU A 253 4.68 -9.40 -6.89
N VAL A 254 3.95 -9.72 -7.97
CA VAL A 254 2.53 -9.39 -8.08
C VAL A 254 1.67 -10.19 -7.10
N THR A 255 2.03 -11.44 -6.81
CA THR A 255 1.38 -12.24 -5.76
C THR A 255 1.56 -11.60 -4.40
N ALA A 256 2.75 -11.11 -4.08
CA ALA A 256 3.03 -10.41 -2.83
C ALA A 256 2.29 -9.08 -2.74
N LEU A 257 2.22 -8.31 -3.82
CA LEU A 257 1.43 -7.08 -3.89
C LEU A 257 -0.06 -7.34 -3.60
N GLU A 258 -0.68 -8.32 -4.24
CA GLU A 258 -2.09 -8.68 -4.01
C GLU A 258 -2.35 -9.24 -2.60
N ALA A 259 -1.34 -9.82 -1.98
CA ALA A 259 -1.42 -10.30 -0.60
C ALA A 259 -1.19 -9.21 0.45
N GLY A 260 -0.74 -8.01 0.04
CA GLY A 260 -0.34 -6.93 0.95
C GLY A 260 1.02 -7.19 1.63
N ASP A 261 1.86 -8.05 1.06
CA ASP A 261 3.20 -8.34 1.57
C ASP A 261 4.22 -7.29 1.08
N PHE A 262 3.93 -6.04 1.36
CA PHE A 262 4.77 -4.90 1.03
C PHE A 262 4.52 -3.74 1.99
N TYR A 263 5.36 -2.73 1.94
CA TYR A 263 5.06 -1.41 2.47
C TYR A 263 5.30 -0.36 1.39
N ALA A 264 4.58 0.76 1.49
CA ALA A 264 4.76 1.93 0.63
C ALA A 264 5.64 2.96 1.36
N SER A 265 6.43 3.76 0.64
CA SER A 265 7.33 4.72 1.27
C SER A 265 7.65 5.92 0.37
N THR A 266 7.93 7.05 1.02
CA THR A 266 8.54 8.25 0.43
C THR A 266 9.95 8.52 0.97
N GLY A 267 10.54 7.60 1.80
CA GLY A 267 11.88 7.79 2.32
C GLY A 267 12.23 6.94 3.55
N VAL A 268 11.23 6.55 4.34
CA VAL A 268 11.46 5.70 5.52
C VAL A 268 11.72 4.26 5.07
N VAL A 269 12.79 3.66 5.59
CA VAL A 269 13.16 2.27 5.30
C VAL A 269 12.86 1.38 6.51
N LEU A 270 12.22 0.24 6.26
CA LEU A 270 11.93 -0.75 7.27
C LEU A 270 12.81 -1.99 7.07
N ASP A 271 13.47 -2.45 8.14
CA ASP A 271 14.22 -3.70 8.14
C ASP A 271 13.29 -4.92 8.18
N SER A 272 12.19 -4.80 8.92
CA SER A 272 11.17 -5.86 8.98
C SER A 272 9.79 -5.35 9.33
N VAL A 273 8.80 -6.06 8.82
CA VAL A 273 7.39 -5.99 9.25
C VAL A 273 6.94 -7.42 9.51
N SER A 274 6.42 -7.69 10.69
CA SER A 274 5.96 -9.02 11.07
C SER A 274 4.73 -8.95 11.96
N ASN A 275 3.92 -9.99 11.93
CA ASN A 275 2.83 -10.15 12.88
C ASN A 275 2.75 -11.58 13.43
N THR A 276 2.35 -11.68 14.69
CA THR A 276 1.86 -12.91 15.31
C THR A 276 0.32 -12.91 15.32
N ALA A 277 -0.29 -13.87 15.96
CA ALA A 277 -1.76 -13.87 16.14
C ALA A 277 -2.28 -12.62 16.90
N THR A 278 -1.44 -11.96 17.68
CA THR A 278 -1.87 -10.86 18.57
C THR A 278 -1.05 -9.58 18.43
N THR A 279 0.09 -9.60 17.74
CA THR A 279 1.03 -8.47 17.75
C THR A 279 1.46 -8.13 16.34
N LEU A 280 1.43 -6.84 15.97
CA LEU A 280 2.08 -6.26 14.80
C LEU A 280 3.36 -5.57 15.24
N SER A 281 4.48 -5.91 14.62
CA SER A 281 5.81 -5.38 14.94
C SER A 281 6.48 -4.83 13.68
N VAL A 282 7.15 -3.70 13.82
CA VAL A 282 7.94 -3.07 12.77
C VAL A 282 9.35 -2.82 13.30
N ARG A 283 10.35 -2.94 12.44
CA ARG A 283 11.72 -2.51 12.73
C ARG A 283 12.13 -1.47 11.71
N ILE A 284 12.45 -0.28 12.19
CA ILE A 284 12.84 0.87 11.38
C ILE A 284 14.35 0.88 11.22
N ARG A 285 14.83 1.04 9.98
CA ARG A 285 16.23 1.27 9.71
C ARG A 285 16.58 2.71 10.06
N GLN A 286 17.41 2.89 11.06
CA GLN A 286 17.87 4.23 11.47
C GLN A 286 18.63 4.90 10.32
N LYS A 287 18.21 6.11 9.94
CA LYS A 287 18.93 6.99 9.02
C LYS A 287 19.57 8.10 9.82
N THR A 288 20.88 8.12 9.88
CA THR A 288 21.64 9.13 10.63
C THR A 288 21.04 9.43 12.04
N ASN A 289 20.67 10.67 12.32
CA ASN A 289 20.08 11.13 13.58
C ASN A 289 18.56 11.37 13.50
N TYR A 290 17.88 10.91 12.44
CA TYR A 290 16.43 11.08 12.26
C TYR A 290 15.66 10.47 13.42
N LYS A 291 14.54 11.10 13.78
CA LYS A 291 13.58 10.61 14.75
C LYS A 291 12.33 10.12 14.04
N TYR A 292 11.68 9.13 14.62
CA TYR A 292 10.53 8.49 14.01
C TYR A 292 9.33 8.52 14.95
N THR A 293 8.15 8.68 14.37
CA THR A 293 6.88 8.50 15.08
C THR A 293 6.07 7.47 14.30
N THR A 294 5.75 6.36 14.95
CA THR A 294 4.87 5.33 14.42
C THR A 294 3.49 5.48 15.03
N GLN A 295 2.47 5.54 14.19
CA GLN A 295 1.06 5.46 14.58
C GLN A 295 0.49 4.12 14.12
N PHE A 296 -0.08 3.35 15.05
CA PHE A 296 -0.89 2.19 14.74
C PHE A 296 -2.34 2.65 14.61
N ILE A 297 -2.95 2.35 13.46
CA ILE A 297 -4.23 2.92 13.02
C ILE A 297 -5.22 1.78 12.78
N GLY A 298 -6.43 1.95 13.27
CA GLY A 298 -7.54 1.01 13.12
C GLY A 298 -8.75 1.65 12.45
N ALA A 299 -9.90 1.00 12.58
CA ALA A 299 -11.14 1.42 11.93
C ALA A 299 -11.46 2.90 12.16
N GLY A 300 -11.92 3.58 11.10
CA GLY A 300 -12.22 5.01 11.08
C GLY A 300 -10.98 5.90 11.13
N GLY A 301 -9.80 5.40 10.77
CA GLY A 301 -8.56 6.19 10.83
C GLY A 301 -8.07 6.45 12.27
N ARG A 302 -8.68 5.79 13.25
CA ARG A 302 -8.39 6.04 14.66
C ARG A 302 -6.98 5.57 15.03
N VAL A 303 -6.17 6.48 15.58
CA VAL A 303 -4.87 6.13 16.15
C VAL A 303 -5.09 5.31 17.43
N LEU A 304 -4.68 4.06 17.40
CA LEU A 304 -4.79 3.09 18.50
C LEU A 304 -3.65 3.22 19.49
N ALA A 305 -2.44 3.50 18.97
CA ALA A 305 -1.22 3.73 19.74
C ALA A 305 -0.23 4.55 18.92
N THR A 306 0.67 5.23 19.64
CA THR A 306 1.82 5.94 19.09
C THR A 306 3.08 5.41 19.77
N ASP A 307 4.12 5.12 18.98
CA ASP A 307 5.42 4.64 19.43
C ASP A 307 6.53 5.48 18.76
N ARG A 308 7.59 5.80 19.50
CA ARG A 308 8.72 6.62 19.02
C ARG A 308 10.05 5.88 19.04
N THR A 309 10.00 4.56 19.22
CA THR A 309 11.17 3.68 19.18
C THR A 309 11.48 3.24 17.76
N LEU A 310 12.65 2.65 17.55
CA LEU A 310 13.02 2.01 16.27
C LEU A 310 12.40 0.61 16.09
N SER A 311 11.74 0.10 17.13
CA SER A 311 11.10 -1.22 17.11
C SER A 311 9.66 -1.16 17.62
N PRO A 312 8.80 -0.31 16.99
CA PRO A 312 7.44 -0.11 17.44
C PRO A 312 6.63 -1.41 17.35
N ARG A 313 5.74 -1.56 18.34
CA ARG A 313 4.90 -2.75 18.47
C ARG A 313 3.50 -2.39 18.93
N TYR A 314 2.52 -3.07 18.35
CA TYR A 314 1.13 -2.98 18.78
C TYR A 314 0.58 -4.38 19.12
N THR A 315 0.02 -4.51 20.30
CA THR A 315 -0.68 -5.74 20.73
C THR A 315 -2.19 -5.49 20.66
N LEU A 316 -2.93 -6.41 20.03
CA LEU A 316 -4.39 -6.34 19.91
C LEU A 316 -5.05 -6.24 21.27
N ARG A 317 -6.06 -5.38 21.38
CA ARG A 317 -6.91 -5.22 22.57
C ARG A 317 -8.20 -6.05 22.48
N GLY A 318 -8.46 -6.67 21.32
CA GLY A 318 -9.55 -7.64 21.12
C GLY A 318 -10.74 -7.11 20.32
N SER A 319 -10.81 -5.82 19.99
CA SER A 319 -11.93 -5.22 19.23
C SER A 319 -11.56 -4.82 17.80
N GLU A 320 -10.30 -4.81 17.45
CA GLU A 320 -9.79 -4.32 16.17
C GLU A 320 -10.26 -5.21 15.02
N ARG A 321 -10.68 -4.59 13.92
CA ARG A 321 -11.02 -5.27 12.67
C ARG A 321 -9.79 -5.39 11.77
N TYR A 322 -8.91 -4.41 11.81
CA TYR A 322 -7.60 -4.38 11.18
C TYR A 322 -6.69 -3.41 11.95
N VAL A 323 -5.40 -3.55 11.74
CA VAL A 323 -4.40 -2.56 12.19
C VAL A 323 -3.41 -2.34 11.04
N ARG A 324 -3.19 -1.08 10.67
CA ARG A 324 -2.11 -0.63 9.81
C ARG A 324 -1.13 0.25 10.59
N ALA A 325 0.06 0.49 10.07
CA ALA A 325 0.97 1.44 10.69
C ALA A 325 1.39 2.53 9.71
N LYS A 326 1.55 3.75 10.23
CA LYS A 326 2.16 4.90 9.55
C LYS A 326 3.38 5.32 10.33
N ILE A 327 4.52 5.39 9.66
CA ILE A 327 5.77 5.84 10.24
C ILE A 327 6.17 7.14 9.57
N VAL A 328 6.38 8.20 10.35
CA VAL A 328 6.85 9.49 9.86
C VAL A 328 8.21 9.77 10.47
N ASP A 329 9.18 10.16 9.66
CA ASP A 329 10.47 10.61 10.15
C ASP A 329 10.51 12.13 10.36
N SER A 330 11.56 12.61 11.01
CA SER A 330 11.74 14.05 11.31
C SER A 330 12.02 14.93 10.07
N GLY A 331 12.20 14.34 8.90
CA GLY A 331 12.31 15.05 7.61
C GLY A 331 10.99 15.12 6.84
N GLY A 332 9.92 14.47 7.37
CA GLY A 332 8.61 14.43 6.74
C GLY A 332 8.40 13.23 5.81
N ALA A 333 9.41 12.36 5.62
CA ALA A 333 9.20 11.13 4.86
C ALA A 333 8.32 10.14 5.62
N VAL A 334 7.57 9.34 4.87
CA VAL A 334 6.57 8.44 5.42
C VAL A 334 6.82 7.00 4.94
N ALA A 335 6.51 6.01 5.78
CA ALA A 335 6.23 4.65 5.35
C ALA A 335 4.84 4.23 5.81
N TRP A 336 4.11 3.53 4.93
CA TRP A 336 2.80 2.95 5.21
C TRP A 336 2.89 1.43 5.18
N VAL A 337 2.72 0.83 6.35
CA VAL A 337 2.60 -0.63 6.48
C VAL A 337 1.17 -1.03 6.16
N GLN A 338 1.03 -2.04 5.31
CA GLN A 338 -0.26 -2.54 4.88
C GLN A 338 -1.10 -3.08 6.04
N PRO A 339 -2.45 -2.96 5.96
CA PRO A 339 -3.33 -3.43 7.01
C PRO A 339 -3.16 -4.94 7.24
N VAL A 340 -3.05 -5.32 8.49
CA VAL A 340 -3.16 -6.70 8.93
C VAL A 340 -4.57 -6.88 9.46
N PHE A 341 -5.35 -7.71 8.79
CA PHE A 341 -6.74 -7.98 9.13
C PHE A 341 -6.83 -8.92 10.32
N THR A 342 -7.93 -8.87 11.03
CA THR A 342 -8.20 -9.76 12.18
C THR A 342 -9.38 -10.67 11.88
N SER A 343 -9.59 -11.68 12.73
CA SER A 343 -10.78 -12.54 12.69
C SER A 343 -12.12 -11.78 12.82
N ARG A 344 -12.06 -10.49 13.20
CA ARG A 344 -13.23 -9.59 13.28
C ARG A 344 -13.46 -8.77 12.01
N PHE A 345 -12.56 -8.82 11.06
CA PHE A 345 -12.79 -8.14 9.78
C PHE A 345 -13.97 -8.79 9.06
N ARG A 346 -14.89 -7.96 8.60
CA ARG A 346 -16.01 -8.41 7.77
C ARG A 346 -15.84 -7.73 6.42
N ALA A 347 -15.59 -8.53 5.40
CA ALA A 347 -15.56 -8.04 4.03
C ALA A 347 -16.94 -7.48 3.66
N ALA A 348 -16.94 -6.36 2.92
CA ALA A 348 -18.17 -5.88 2.29
C ALA A 348 -18.72 -6.98 1.39
N ALA A 349 -20.05 -7.06 1.30
CA ALA A 349 -20.70 -7.95 0.32
C ALA A 349 -20.21 -7.60 -1.10
N PRO A 350 -20.05 -8.60 -1.95
CA PRO A 350 -19.63 -8.42 -3.33
C PRO A 350 -20.62 -7.57 -4.13
#